data_cea3128552895bac0262efc7bab99523
#
_entry.id   cea3128552895bac0262efc7bab99523
#
_cell.length_a   1.000
_cell.length_b   1.000
_cell.length_c   1.000
_cell.angle_alpha   90.00
_cell.angle_beta   90.00
_cell.angle_gamma   90.00
#
_symmetry.space_group_name_H-M   'P 1'
#
loop_
_entity.id
_entity.type
_entity.pdbx_description
1 polymer ?
#
loop_
_entity_poly.entity_id
_entity_poly.type
_entity_poly.pdbx_seq_one_letter_code
_entity_poly.pdbx_strand_id
1 'polypeptide(L)'
;NIKTYFSDYKLNLVQILDSDKYTFYNEDVRNVFNIIRNIYNDDFDSIYREYESRNVDIDVMELICSITSVPKLMDLCTDTEQGGTVNMCEAMKRFQAECESKGMKEGIDSEKVNSIISMLEFGITKEQILTRYTKEDLERAEAAIANEN
;
A
#
# COMPACT_ATOMS: atom_id res chain seq x y z
N ASN A 1 -31.05 35.30 -25.79
CA ASN A 1 -30.50 33.96 -26.00
C ASN A 1 -29.58 33.65 -24.81
N ILE A 2 -30.05 32.76 -23.91
CA ILE A 2 -29.36 32.46 -22.62
C ILE A 2 -27.95 31.84 -22.83
N LYS A 3 -27.72 31.20 -23.97
CA LYS A 3 -26.41 30.61 -24.32
C LYS A 3 -25.23 31.60 -24.34
N THR A 4 -25.47 32.91 -24.43
CA THR A 4 -24.43 33.92 -24.49
C THR A 4 -23.82 34.23 -23.10
N TYR A 5 -24.44 33.78 -22.02
CA TYR A 5 -24.00 34.05 -20.64
C TYR A 5 -23.33 32.86 -19.94
N PHE A 6 -23.29 31.71 -20.58
CA PHE A 6 -22.62 30.53 -20.02
C PHE A 6 -21.39 30.19 -20.87
N SER A 7 -20.23 30.26 -20.24
CA SER A 7 -19.01 29.70 -20.83
C SER A 7 -19.19 28.18 -20.95
N ASP A 8 -19.00 27.65 -22.16
CA ASP A 8 -19.08 26.23 -22.41
C ASP A 8 -17.79 25.59 -21.87
N TYR A 9 -17.83 25.07 -20.63
CA TYR A 9 -16.70 24.39 -20.01
C TYR A 9 -16.63 22.96 -20.55
N LYS A 10 -15.54 22.66 -21.26
CA LYS A 10 -15.23 21.30 -21.65
C LYS A 10 -14.63 20.56 -20.45
N LEU A 11 -15.33 19.54 -19.99
CA LEU A 11 -14.78 18.61 -19.00
C LEU A 11 -13.95 17.55 -19.74
N ASN A 12 -12.66 17.51 -19.48
CA ASN A 12 -11.77 16.47 -19.98
C ASN A 12 -11.56 15.45 -18.85
N LEU A 13 -12.03 14.24 -19.06
CA LEU A 13 -11.84 13.13 -18.12
C LEU A 13 -10.65 12.26 -18.61
N VAL A 14 -9.68 12.09 -17.75
CA VAL A 14 -8.55 11.19 -17.98
C VAL A 14 -8.64 10.06 -16.97
N GLN A 15 -8.77 8.84 -17.45
CA GLN A 15 -8.71 7.66 -16.59
C GLN A 15 -7.24 7.30 -16.33
N ILE A 16 -6.87 7.15 -15.07
CA ILE A 16 -5.48 6.86 -14.66
C ILE A 16 -4.98 5.55 -15.29
N LEU A 17 -5.80 4.51 -15.28
CA LEU A 17 -5.43 3.20 -15.84
C LEU A 17 -5.22 3.22 -17.37
N ASP A 18 -5.81 4.18 -18.05
CA ASP A 18 -5.70 4.39 -19.49
C ASP A 18 -4.71 5.51 -19.85
N SER A 19 -3.90 5.96 -18.91
CA SER A 19 -3.03 7.14 -19.06
C SER A 19 -1.94 6.97 -20.12
N ASP A 20 -1.59 5.74 -20.49
CA ASP A 20 -0.69 5.42 -21.60
C ASP A 20 -1.20 5.85 -22.97
N LYS A 21 -2.52 6.07 -23.11
CA LYS A 21 -3.15 6.59 -24.33
C LYS A 21 -2.94 8.09 -24.54
N TYR A 22 -2.39 8.79 -23.53
CA TYR A 22 -2.22 10.23 -23.54
C TYR A 22 -0.73 10.60 -23.51
N THR A 23 -0.40 11.70 -24.16
CA THR A 23 0.95 12.28 -24.13
C THR A 23 0.96 13.46 -23.14
N PHE A 24 1.71 13.34 -22.07
CA PHE A 24 1.92 14.41 -21.10
C PHE A 24 3.26 15.09 -21.38
N TYR A 25 3.22 16.39 -21.67
CA TYR A 25 4.43 17.18 -21.96
C TYR A 25 5.18 17.57 -20.69
N ASN A 26 4.46 17.77 -19.59
CA ASN A 26 5.06 18.02 -18.28
C ASN A 26 5.53 16.70 -17.68
N GLU A 27 6.78 16.67 -17.20
CA GLU A 27 7.42 15.47 -16.68
C GLU A 27 6.77 15.01 -15.37
N ASP A 28 6.45 15.94 -14.47
CA ASP A 28 5.84 15.63 -13.18
C ASP A 28 4.46 15.03 -13.37
N VAL A 29 3.64 15.61 -14.27
CA VAL A 29 2.33 15.05 -14.60
C VAL A 29 2.46 13.65 -15.18
N ARG A 30 3.43 13.41 -16.05
CA ARG A 30 3.71 12.09 -16.61
C ARG A 30 4.11 11.11 -15.52
N ASN A 31 4.98 11.51 -14.60
CA ASN A 31 5.43 10.68 -13.48
C ASN A 31 4.25 10.30 -12.58
N VAL A 32 3.38 11.26 -12.21
CA VAL A 32 2.17 11.00 -11.42
C VAL A 32 1.33 9.91 -12.08
N PHE A 33 0.95 10.09 -13.35
CA PHE A 33 0.08 9.13 -14.03
C PHE A 33 0.73 7.76 -14.24
N ASN A 34 2.01 7.70 -14.59
CA ASN A 34 2.73 6.44 -14.77
C ASN A 34 2.86 5.66 -13.47
N ILE A 35 3.29 6.32 -12.40
CA ILE A 35 3.51 5.67 -11.12
C ILE A 35 2.19 5.15 -10.54
N ILE A 36 1.15 5.99 -10.53
CA ILE A 36 -0.16 5.60 -10.00
C ILE A 36 -0.76 4.45 -10.81
N ARG A 37 -0.68 4.49 -12.15
CA ARG A 37 -1.15 3.41 -13.01
C ARG A 37 -0.45 2.10 -12.68
N ASN A 38 0.87 2.13 -12.54
CA ASN A 38 1.66 0.93 -12.24
C ASN A 38 1.35 0.39 -10.84
N ILE A 39 1.14 1.26 -9.84
CA ILE A 39 0.69 0.85 -8.50
C ILE A 39 -0.66 0.13 -8.56
N TYR A 40 -1.65 0.69 -9.27
CA TYR A 40 -2.97 0.08 -9.38
C TYR A 40 -3.00 -1.21 -10.21
N ASN A 41 -2.00 -1.43 -11.07
CA ASN A 41 -1.85 -2.64 -11.85
C ASN A 41 -0.94 -3.69 -11.19
N ASP A 42 -0.42 -3.43 -9.97
CA ASP A 42 0.60 -4.25 -9.30
C ASP A 42 1.87 -4.44 -10.14
N ASP A 43 2.16 -3.52 -11.09
CA ASP A 43 3.33 -3.58 -11.96
C ASP A 43 4.51 -2.81 -11.36
N PHE A 44 5.02 -3.30 -10.25
CA PHE A 44 6.18 -2.71 -9.56
C PHE A 44 7.48 -2.87 -10.38
N ASP A 45 7.58 -3.91 -11.19
CA ASP A 45 8.75 -4.13 -12.06
C ASP A 45 8.93 -2.99 -13.08
N SER A 46 7.84 -2.46 -13.60
CA SER A 46 7.89 -1.28 -14.47
C SER A 46 8.34 -0.03 -13.74
N ILE A 47 7.91 0.16 -12.48
CA ILE A 47 8.41 1.26 -11.64
C ILE A 47 9.92 1.10 -11.40
N TYR A 48 10.39 -0.09 -11.03
CA TYR A 48 11.80 -0.34 -10.76
C TYR A 48 12.67 -0.06 -11.99
N ARG A 49 12.24 -0.50 -13.17
CA ARG A 49 12.98 -0.32 -14.43
C ARG A 49 13.02 1.14 -14.88
N GLU A 50 11.88 1.85 -14.76
CA GLU A 50 11.78 3.23 -15.26
C GLU A 50 12.43 4.24 -14.32
N TYR A 51 12.37 3.98 -13.00
CA TYR A 51 12.83 4.92 -11.96
C TYR A 51 14.10 4.46 -11.23
N GLU A 52 14.84 3.46 -11.74
CA GLU A 52 16.08 2.95 -11.12
C GLU A 52 17.12 4.06 -10.89
N SER A 53 17.26 4.97 -11.84
CA SER A 53 18.24 6.07 -11.81
C SER A 53 17.58 7.45 -11.85
N ARG A 54 16.29 7.53 -11.54
CA ARG A 54 15.52 8.77 -11.58
C ARG A 54 14.97 9.10 -10.22
N ASN A 55 15.16 10.35 -9.83
CA ASN A 55 14.51 10.91 -8.67
C ASN A 55 13.22 11.62 -9.10
N VAL A 56 12.22 11.56 -8.25
CA VAL A 56 10.92 12.21 -8.42
C VAL A 56 10.85 13.35 -7.41
N ASP A 57 10.26 14.48 -7.81
CA ASP A 57 10.04 15.60 -6.91
C ASP A 57 9.18 15.18 -5.71
N ILE A 58 9.48 15.72 -4.53
CA ILE A 58 8.78 15.38 -3.30
C ILE A 58 7.29 15.75 -3.37
N ASP A 59 6.94 16.87 -4.01
CA ASP A 59 5.55 17.30 -4.16
C ASP A 59 4.77 16.31 -5.05
N VAL A 60 5.43 15.77 -6.08
CA VAL A 60 4.89 14.69 -6.94
C VAL A 60 4.65 13.43 -6.11
N MET A 61 5.58 13.10 -5.22
CA MET A 61 5.47 11.94 -4.35
C MET A 61 4.34 12.10 -3.33
N GLU A 62 4.18 13.27 -2.73
CA GLU A 62 3.06 13.59 -1.83
C GLU A 62 1.71 13.42 -2.53
N LEU A 63 1.61 13.88 -3.77
CA LEU A 63 0.41 13.74 -4.58
C LEU A 63 0.11 12.25 -4.87
N ILE A 64 1.12 11.46 -5.24
CA ILE A 64 0.98 10.01 -5.47
C ILE A 64 0.46 9.31 -4.19
N CYS A 65 1.08 9.58 -3.05
CA CYS A 65 0.68 9.02 -1.76
C CYS A 65 -0.77 9.38 -1.38
N SER A 66 -1.17 10.61 -1.66
CA SER A 66 -2.52 11.10 -1.42
C SER A 66 -3.57 10.39 -2.28
N ILE A 67 -3.29 10.23 -3.58
CA ILE A 67 -4.21 9.58 -4.54
C ILE A 67 -4.30 8.08 -4.29
N THR A 68 -3.19 7.42 -4.01
CA THR A 68 -3.15 5.96 -3.78
C THR A 68 -3.57 5.56 -2.38
N SER A 69 -3.79 6.54 -1.49
CA SER A 69 -4.10 6.30 -0.07
C SER A 69 -3.03 5.47 0.66
N VAL A 70 -1.76 5.64 0.28
CA VAL A 70 -0.60 4.95 0.86
C VAL A 70 0.31 5.97 1.58
N PRO A 71 -0.13 6.58 2.70
CA PRO A 71 0.64 7.61 3.41
C PRO A 71 1.98 7.09 3.91
N LYS A 72 2.08 5.82 4.24
CA LYS A 72 3.33 5.18 4.70
C LYS A 72 4.46 5.21 3.68
N LEU A 73 4.15 5.34 2.40
CA LEU A 73 5.16 5.47 1.37
C LEU A 73 5.98 6.77 1.56
N MET A 74 5.36 7.83 2.09
CA MET A 74 6.07 9.07 2.45
C MET A 74 7.04 8.88 3.62
N ASP A 75 6.66 8.11 4.63
CA ASP A 75 7.51 7.84 5.80
C ASP A 75 8.80 7.10 5.40
N LEU A 76 8.74 6.33 4.32
CA LEU A 76 9.86 5.57 3.76
C LEU A 76 10.76 6.40 2.83
N CYS A 77 10.31 7.61 2.45
CA CYS A 77 11.07 8.57 1.64
C CYS A 77 12.01 9.45 2.48
N THR A 78 12.46 8.97 3.65
CA THR A 78 13.21 9.76 4.65
C THR A 78 14.58 10.22 4.21
N ASP A 79 15.15 9.64 3.17
CA ASP A 79 16.41 10.11 2.57
C ASP A 79 16.09 11.11 1.44
N THR A 80 15.48 12.25 1.81
CA THR A 80 15.40 13.38 0.90
C THR A 80 16.83 13.88 0.68
N GLU A 81 17.39 13.54 -0.47
CA GLU A 81 18.63 14.17 -0.89
C GLU A 81 18.45 15.70 -0.91
N GLN A 82 19.53 16.42 -0.70
CA GLN A 82 19.52 17.88 -0.76
C GLN A 82 18.92 18.33 -2.09
N GLY A 83 17.68 18.78 -2.07
CA GLY A 83 16.97 19.20 -3.28
C GLY A 83 15.50 18.82 -3.37
N GLY A 84 14.94 18.14 -2.37
CA GLY A 84 13.49 17.82 -2.35
C GLY A 84 13.09 16.76 -3.37
N THR A 85 13.98 15.82 -3.70
CA THR A 85 13.70 14.71 -4.59
C THR A 85 13.79 13.37 -3.87
N VAL A 86 13.06 12.37 -4.35
CA VAL A 86 12.96 11.03 -3.78
C VAL A 86 13.32 9.98 -4.84
N ASN A 87 14.14 9.00 -4.47
CA ASN A 87 14.35 7.81 -5.30
C ASN A 87 13.13 6.88 -5.19
N MET A 88 12.29 6.92 -6.23
CA MET A 88 11.05 6.16 -6.27
C MET A 88 11.26 4.65 -6.19
N CYS A 89 12.30 4.14 -6.85
CA CYS A 89 12.64 2.72 -6.84
C CYS A 89 12.98 2.23 -5.42
N GLU A 90 13.80 2.99 -4.68
CA GLU A 90 14.14 2.66 -3.29
C GLU A 90 12.95 2.77 -2.35
N ALA A 91 12.14 3.82 -2.48
CA ALA A 91 10.94 4.00 -1.69
C ALA A 91 9.98 2.82 -1.89
N MET A 92 9.74 2.38 -3.12
CA MET A 92 8.87 1.24 -3.43
C MET A 92 9.44 -0.09 -2.92
N LYS A 93 10.76 -0.33 -3.03
CA LYS A 93 11.39 -1.54 -2.47
C LYS A 93 11.24 -1.62 -0.95
N ARG A 94 11.44 -0.50 -0.26
CA ARG A 94 11.23 -0.42 1.20
C ARG A 94 9.76 -0.67 1.57
N PHE A 95 8.84 -0.07 0.82
CA PHE A 95 7.40 -0.28 1.01
C PHE A 95 6.99 -1.74 0.82
N GLN A 96 7.43 -2.37 -0.26
CA GLN A 96 7.16 -3.78 -0.52
C GLN A 96 7.71 -4.67 0.60
N ALA A 97 8.97 -4.47 1.01
CA ALA A 97 9.57 -5.23 2.09
C ALA A 97 8.81 -5.07 3.43
N GLU A 98 8.31 -3.88 3.73
CA GLU A 98 7.47 -3.64 4.92
C GLU A 98 6.13 -4.37 4.82
N CYS A 99 5.46 -4.32 3.66
CA CYS A 99 4.21 -5.02 3.41
C CYS A 99 4.38 -6.54 3.52
N GLU A 100 5.44 -7.10 2.93
CA GLU A 100 5.76 -8.53 3.02
C GLU A 100 6.03 -8.95 4.47
N SER A 101 6.84 -8.18 5.20
CA SER A 101 7.15 -8.44 6.61
C SER A 101 5.88 -8.40 7.47
N LYS A 102 5.01 -7.41 7.24
CA LYS A 102 3.74 -7.27 7.95
C LYS A 102 2.79 -8.42 7.62
N GLY A 103 2.62 -8.75 6.34
CA GLY A 103 1.77 -9.85 5.91
C GLY A 103 2.24 -11.21 6.45
N MET A 104 3.55 -11.45 6.47
CA MET A 104 4.13 -12.66 7.08
C MET A 104 3.84 -12.72 8.59
N LYS A 105 4.00 -11.60 9.30
CA LYS A 105 3.72 -11.54 10.74
C LYS A 105 2.24 -11.78 11.04
N GLU A 106 1.35 -11.13 10.30
CA GLU A 106 -0.10 -11.32 10.44
C GLU A 106 -0.51 -12.76 10.11
N GLY A 107 0.10 -13.37 9.09
CA GLY A 107 -0.12 -14.78 8.74
C GLY A 107 0.30 -15.74 9.85
N ILE A 108 1.48 -15.55 10.44
CA ILE A 108 1.98 -16.36 11.56
C ILE A 108 1.06 -16.20 12.78
N ASP A 109 0.63 -14.97 13.10
CA ASP A 109 -0.24 -14.73 14.24
C ASP A 109 -1.63 -15.33 14.04
N SER A 110 -2.17 -15.29 12.83
CA SER A 110 -3.43 -15.95 12.47
C SER A 110 -3.32 -17.48 12.58
N GLU A 111 -2.22 -18.06 12.10
CA GLU A 111 -1.98 -19.51 12.18
C GLU A 111 -1.87 -20.00 13.64
N LYS A 112 -1.21 -19.21 14.51
CA LYS A 112 -1.16 -19.51 15.95
C LYS A 112 -2.54 -19.54 16.58
N VAL A 113 -3.36 -18.51 16.31
CA VAL A 113 -4.73 -18.43 16.82
C VAL A 113 -5.56 -19.63 16.36
N ASN A 114 -5.53 -19.98 15.08
CA ASN A 114 -6.24 -21.13 14.52
C ASN A 114 -5.76 -22.45 15.13
N SER A 115 -4.46 -22.59 15.37
CA SER A 115 -3.90 -23.76 16.04
C SER A 115 -4.40 -23.89 17.46
N ILE A 116 -4.48 -22.79 18.22
CA ILE A 116 -5.02 -22.79 19.59
C ILE A 116 -6.51 -23.13 19.60
N ILE A 117 -7.31 -22.58 18.68
CA ILE A 117 -8.73 -22.91 18.53
C ILE A 117 -8.89 -24.41 18.36
N SER A 118 -8.16 -25.01 17.40
CA SER A 118 -8.20 -26.45 17.18
C SER A 118 -7.80 -27.25 18.41
N MET A 119 -6.77 -26.80 19.15
CA MET A 119 -6.36 -27.48 20.41
C MET A 119 -7.46 -27.42 21.48
N LEU A 120 -8.16 -26.30 21.62
CA LEU A 120 -9.27 -26.16 22.54
C LEU A 120 -10.45 -27.06 22.14
N GLU A 121 -10.78 -27.17 20.87
CA GLU A 121 -11.80 -28.06 20.32
C GLU A 121 -11.48 -29.53 20.58
N PHE A 122 -10.19 -29.93 20.51
CA PHE A 122 -9.73 -31.25 20.86
C PHE A 122 -9.62 -31.53 22.36
N GLY A 123 -10.00 -30.56 23.21
CA GLY A 123 -10.03 -30.70 24.67
C GLY A 123 -8.68 -30.61 25.36
N ILE A 124 -7.67 -29.98 24.68
CA ILE A 124 -6.38 -29.67 25.30
C ILE A 124 -6.58 -28.54 26.31
N THR A 125 -6.02 -28.71 27.50
CA THR A 125 -6.23 -27.72 28.57
C THR A 125 -5.45 -26.42 28.35
N LYS A 126 -5.96 -25.31 28.89
CA LYS A 126 -5.30 -23.99 28.77
C LYS A 126 -3.88 -24.00 29.32
N GLU A 127 -3.63 -24.74 30.41
CA GLU A 127 -2.31 -24.90 30.99
C GLU A 127 -1.34 -25.59 30.03
N GLN A 128 -1.81 -26.58 29.29
CA GLN A 128 -1.00 -27.25 28.27
C GLN A 128 -0.72 -26.35 27.08
N ILE A 129 -1.70 -25.57 26.64
CA ILE A 129 -1.54 -24.58 25.55
C ILE A 129 -0.51 -23.52 25.95
N LEU A 130 -0.57 -23.00 27.17
CA LEU A 130 0.35 -21.97 27.70
C LEU A 130 1.79 -22.48 27.85
N THR A 131 2.07 -23.76 27.68
CA THR A 131 3.46 -24.26 27.58
C THR A 131 4.15 -23.91 26.27
N ARG A 132 3.38 -23.61 25.20
CA ARG A 132 3.86 -23.36 23.85
C ARG A 132 3.48 -22.01 23.27
N TYR A 133 2.35 -21.47 23.72
CA TYR A 133 1.78 -20.21 23.24
C TYR A 133 1.70 -19.18 24.34
N THR A 134 1.64 -17.93 23.98
CA THR A 134 1.52 -16.84 24.95
C THR A 134 0.08 -16.73 25.48
N LYS A 135 -0.08 -16.08 26.63
CA LYS A 135 -1.39 -15.79 27.19
C LYS A 135 -2.22 -14.92 26.24
N GLU A 136 -1.57 -13.97 25.56
CA GLU A 136 -2.21 -13.08 24.59
C GLU A 136 -2.76 -13.85 23.38
N ASP A 137 -2.01 -14.82 22.86
CA ASP A 137 -2.47 -15.68 21.76
C ASP A 137 -3.69 -16.51 22.17
N LEU A 138 -3.70 -17.02 23.41
CA LEU A 138 -4.83 -17.79 23.94
C LEU A 138 -6.07 -16.89 24.10
N GLU A 139 -5.94 -15.68 24.66
CA GLU A 139 -7.04 -14.73 24.82
C GLU A 139 -7.63 -14.33 23.47
N ARG A 140 -6.80 -14.16 22.42
CA ARG A 140 -7.26 -13.89 21.05
C ARG A 140 -8.04 -15.08 20.47
N ALA A 141 -7.59 -16.29 20.69
CA ALA A 141 -8.29 -17.49 20.23
C ALA A 141 -9.65 -17.66 20.92
N GLU A 142 -9.72 -17.43 22.23
CA GLU A 142 -10.98 -17.46 22.99
C GLU A 142 -11.96 -16.38 22.52
N ALA A 143 -11.48 -15.18 22.24
CA ALA A 143 -12.29 -14.10 21.68
C ALA A 143 -12.82 -14.44 20.28
N ALA A 144 -12.02 -15.11 19.44
CA ALA A 144 -12.45 -15.54 18.12
C ALA A 144 -13.58 -16.56 18.21
N ILE A 145 -13.46 -17.59 19.06
CA ILE A 145 -14.53 -18.58 19.30
C ILE A 145 -15.81 -17.90 19.80
N ALA A 146 -15.69 -16.92 20.69
CA ALA A 146 -16.85 -16.23 21.24
C ALA A 146 -17.61 -15.37 20.21
N ASN A 147 -16.94 -14.92 19.15
CA ASN A 147 -17.54 -14.12 18.07
C ASN A 147 -18.19 -14.97 16.97
N GLU A 148 -17.89 -16.27 16.90
CA GLU A 148 -18.48 -17.19 15.91
C GLU A 148 -19.78 -17.85 16.43
N ASN A 149 -20.13 -17.69 17.69
CA ASN A 149 -21.37 -18.19 18.32
C ASN A 149 -22.40 -17.05 18.51
#